data_efa6ae27fe4843bc155aba6d2daf747b
#
_entry.id   efa6ae27fe4843bc155aba6d2daf747b
#
_cell.length_a   1.000
_cell.length_b   1.000
_cell.length_c   1.000
_cell.angle_alpha   90.00
_cell.angle_beta   90.00
_cell.angle_gamma   90.00
#
_symmetry.space_group_name_H-M   'P 1'
#
loop_
_entity.id
_entity.type
_entity.pdbx_description
1 polymer ?
#
loop_
_entity_poly.entity_id
_entity_poly.type
_entity_poly.pdbx_seq_one_letter_code
_entity_poly.pdbx_strand_id
1 'polypeptide(L)'
;ARALAPLNELMQGSKAMQQHVLISGASGLIGSALSTHLAGLGFAIHRLERDNSAARFNYSSASKHVSLDHSIFLSAVINLAGPSIADGRWTASRKQELLESRVDITTALATALAAAPKPPALFLSASAVGFYGESTLPLSEEAPAGGGYLASLATRWEAATGPARRAGIATAHLRFGVVLSTKGGVLGKLM
;
A
#
# COMPACT_ATOMS: atom_id res chain seq x y z
N ALA A 1 -0.57 14.22 12.29
CA ALA A 1 0.66 14.45 13.07
C ALA A 1 0.98 13.29 14.04
N ARG A 2 0.00 12.57 14.60
CA ARG A 2 0.24 11.45 15.53
C ARG A 2 0.76 10.15 14.87
N ALA A 3 0.54 9.95 13.58
CA ALA A 3 0.96 8.71 12.89
C ALA A 3 2.47 8.67 12.51
N LEU A 4 3.18 9.80 12.60
CA LEU A 4 4.61 9.87 12.24
C LEU A 4 5.57 9.68 13.44
N ALA A 5 5.06 9.70 14.67
CA ALA A 5 5.87 9.46 15.86
C ALA A 5 6.58 8.08 15.84
N PRO A 6 5.91 6.98 15.44
CA PRO A 6 6.57 5.67 15.37
C PRO A 6 7.71 5.60 14.36
N LEU A 7 7.65 6.37 13.26
CA LEU A 7 8.74 6.41 12.27
C LEU A 7 10.01 7.04 12.83
N ASN A 8 9.88 8.12 13.61
CA ASN A 8 11.03 8.77 14.27
C ASN A 8 11.65 7.91 15.37
N GLU A 9 10.84 7.20 16.15
CA GLU A 9 11.33 6.28 17.18
C GLU A 9 12.00 5.05 16.57
N LEU A 10 11.50 4.52 15.46
CA LEU A 10 12.13 3.46 14.67
C LEU A 10 13.50 3.90 14.12
N MET A 11 13.69 5.18 13.84
CA MET A 11 14.97 5.72 13.33
C MET A 11 15.98 6.04 14.43
N GLN A 12 15.58 6.21 15.69
CA GLN A 12 16.47 6.64 16.80
C GLN A 12 16.84 5.54 17.80
N GLY A 13 16.20 4.36 17.73
CA GLY A 13 16.36 3.30 18.72
C GLY A 13 17.30 2.19 18.31
N SER A 14 18.47 2.15 18.88
CA SER A 14 19.40 1.02 19.01
C SER A 14 20.32 0.74 17.82
N LYS A 15 21.59 0.54 18.14
CA LYS A 15 22.64 -0.08 17.32
C LYS A 15 22.11 -1.36 16.63
N ALA A 16 21.56 -1.15 15.55
CA ALA A 16 21.19 -1.65 14.28
C ALA A 16 21.11 -3.18 14.15
N MET A 17 19.99 -3.70 14.54
CA MET A 17 19.43 -4.77 13.67
C MET A 17 18.85 -4.09 12.43
N GLN A 18 19.27 -4.58 11.25
CA GLN A 18 18.78 -4.07 9.96
C GLN A 18 17.25 -4.15 9.93
N GLN A 19 16.58 -3.01 9.70
CA GLN A 19 15.13 -2.98 9.65
C GLN A 19 14.64 -3.46 8.28
N HIS A 20 13.71 -4.38 8.27
CA HIS A 20 13.17 -5.01 7.07
C HIS A 20 11.81 -4.40 6.72
N VAL A 21 11.67 -3.95 5.48
CA VAL A 21 10.43 -3.36 4.95
C VAL A 21 9.94 -4.21 3.77
N LEU A 22 8.69 -4.66 3.84
CA LEU A 22 8.03 -5.35 2.73
C LEU A 22 7.22 -4.34 1.91
N ILE A 23 7.41 -4.35 0.60
CA ILE A 23 6.68 -3.45 -0.32
C ILE A 23 5.94 -4.28 -1.37
N SER A 24 4.62 -4.16 -1.43
CA SER A 24 3.83 -4.61 -2.58
C SER A 24 3.77 -3.51 -3.63
N GLY A 25 3.79 -3.87 -4.92
CA GLY A 25 3.88 -2.88 -5.99
C GLY A 25 5.26 -2.20 -6.09
N ALA A 26 6.32 -2.84 -5.59
CA ALA A 26 7.69 -2.32 -5.56
C ALA A 26 8.28 -2.02 -6.95
N SER A 27 7.75 -2.62 -8.02
CA SER A 27 8.16 -2.36 -9.42
C SER A 27 7.45 -1.18 -10.07
N GLY A 28 6.39 -0.65 -9.43
CA GLY A 28 5.64 0.51 -9.93
C GLY A 28 6.41 1.82 -9.81
N LEU A 29 5.84 2.90 -10.34
CA LEU A 29 6.45 4.25 -10.35
C LEU A 29 6.85 4.71 -8.94
N ILE A 30 5.91 4.67 -8.00
CA ILE A 30 6.15 5.07 -6.61
C ILE A 30 7.00 4.02 -5.89
N GLY A 31 6.67 2.73 -6.06
CA GLY A 31 7.33 1.63 -5.36
C GLY A 31 8.81 1.51 -5.66
N SER A 32 9.23 1.71 -6.92
CA SER A 32 10.64 1.68 -7.31
C SER A 32 11.44 2.84 -6.72
N ALA A 33 10.88 4.06 -6.77
CA ALA A 33 11.50 5.24 -6.19
C ALA A 33 11.63 5.10 -4.66
N LEU A 34 10.57 4.64 -3.99
CA LEU A 34 10.56 4.42 -2.55
C LEU A 34 11.54 3.32 -2.15
N SER A 35 11.59 2.20 -2.89
CA SER A 35 12.54 1.11 -2.62
C SER A 35 13.97 1.59 -2.68
N THR A 36 14.33 2.38 -3.69
CA THR A 36 15.66 2.97 -3.83
C THR A 36 15.98 3.92 -2.68
N HIS A 37 15.04 4.78 -2.32
CA HIS A 37 15.22 5.76 -1.25
C HIS A 37 15.43 5.07 0.10
N LEU A 38 14.56 4.13 0.46
CA LEU A 38 14.65 3.41 1.74
C LEU A 38 15.92 2.53 1.82
N ALA A 39 16.31 1.88 0.72
CA ALA A 39 17.58 1.15 0.67
C ALA A 39 18.79 2.07 0.91
N GLY A 40 18.77 3.28 0.36
CA GLY A 40 19.78 4.31 0.63
C GLY A 40 19.82 4.78 2.08
N LEU A 41 18.74 4.62 2.82
CA LEU A 41 18.66 4.89 4.27
C LEU A 41 19.04 3.66 5.13
N GLY A 42 19.45 2.54 4.52
CA GLY A 42 19.91 1.35 5.23
C GLY A 42 18.82 0.31 5.55
N PHE A 43 17.59 0.48 5.06
CA PHE A 43 16.54 -0.53 5.21
C PHE A 43 16.77 -1.72 4.27
N ALA A 44 16.50 -2.94 4.76
CA ALA A 44 16.42 -4.13 3.92
C ALA A 44 15.05 -4.19 3.25
N ILE A 45 15.02 -4.05 1.93
CA ILE A 45 13.77 -4.01 1.17
C ILE A 45 13.43 -5.40 0.63
N HIS A 46 12.22 -5.85 0.95
CA HIS A 46 11.61 -7.06 0.43
C HIS A 46 10.46 -6.68 -0.51
N ARG A 47 10.26 -7.50 -1.54
CA ARG A 47 9.17 -7.32 -2.49
C ARG A 47 8.12 -8.39 -2.26
N LEU A 48 6.85 -7.99 -2.23
CA LEU A 48 5.75 -8.94 -2.33
C LEU A 48 5.57 -9.26 -3.82
N GLU A 49 5.91 -10.48 -4.20
CA GLU A 49 5.79 -10.94 -5.58
C GLU A 49 4.38 -11.49 -5.83
N ARG A 50 3.94 -11.48 -7.07
CA ARG A 50 2.64 -12.04 -7.46
C ARG A 50 2.87 -13.36 -8.19
N ASP A 51 2.10 -14.39 -7.78
CA ASP A 51 2.05 -15.70 -8.43
C ASP A 51 3.44 -16.36 -8.61
N ASN A 52 4.35 -16.08 -7.68
CA ASN A 52 5.67 -16.71 -7.59
C ASN A 52 5.80 -17.49 -6.27
N SER A 53 5.43 -18.78 -6.31
CA SER A 53 5.44 -19.64 -5.12
C SER A 53 6.84 -19.90 -4.55
N ALA A 54 7.91 -19.62 -5.29
CA ALA A 54 9.29 -19.73 -4.82
C ALA A 54 9.76 -18.47 -4.06
N ALA A 55 9.01 -17.36 -4.15
CA ALA A 55 9.36 -16.13 -3.47
C ALA A 55 9.07 -16.24 -1.95
N ARG A 56 9.94 -15.61 -1.14
CA ARG A 56 9.77 -15.53 0.32
C ARG A 56 8.49 -14.81 0.75
N PHE A 57 8.06 -13.86 -0.06
CA PHE A 57 6.84 -13.06 0.13
C PHE A 57 6.04 -13.12 -1.16
N ASN A 58 4.95 -13.85 -1.15
CA ASN A 58 4.15 -14.10 -2.34
C ASN A 58 2.66 -13.81 -2.12
N TYR A 59 2.02 -13.21 -3.11
CA TYR A 59 0.58 -13.12 -3.24
C TYR A 59 0.10 -14.03 -4.37
N SER A 60 -0.68 -15.02 -4.04
CA SER A 60 -1.39 -15.87 -5.02
C SER A 60 -2.68 -15.19 -5.43
N SER A 61 -2.80 -14.83 -6.70
CA SER A 61 -4.03 -14.21 -7.23
C SER A 61 -5.18 -15.21 -7.32
N ALA A 62 -4.88 -16.49 -7.53
CA ALA A 62 -5.87 -17.57 -7.64
C ALA A 62 -6.55 -17.86 -6.28
N SER A 63 -5.75 -17.97 -5.20
CA SER A 63 -6.27 -18.26 -3.86
C SER A 63 -6.54 -17.00 -3.03
N LYS A 64 -6.18 -15.80 -3.53
CA LYS A 64 -6.24 -14.53 -2.82
C LYS A 64 -5.54 -14.60 -1.45
N HIS A 65 -4.39 -15.28 -1.40
CA HIS A 65 -3.64 -15.54 -0.18
C HIS A 65 -2.24 -14.93 -0.26
N VAL A 66 -1.75 -14.40 0.87
CA VAL A 66 -0.37 -13.93 1.04
C VAL A 66 0.41 -14.90 1.91
N SER A 67 1.53 -15.38 1.39
CA SER A 67 2.53 -16.15 2.14
C SER A 67 3.65 -15.23 2.58
N LEU A 68 4.01 -15.28 3.86
CA LEU A 68 5.07 -14.48 4.47
C LEU A 68 6.17 -15.41 5.00
N ASP A 69 7.43 -15.04 4.75
CA ASP A 69 8.58 -15.68 5.40
C ASP A 69 8.73 -15.16 6.84
N HIS A 70 8.25 -15.93 7.80
CA HIS A 70 8.29 -15.57 9.23
C HIS A 70 9.68 -15.66 9.87
N SER A 71 10.71 -16.11 9.15
CA SER A 71 12.10 -16.03 9.60
C SER A 71 12.64 -14.59 9.56
N ILE A 72 11.97 -13.71 8.82
CA ILE A 72 12.30 -12.28 8.70
C ILE A 72 11.30 -11.47 9.50
N PHE A 73 11.77 -10.73 10.52
CA PHE A 73 10.93 -9.77 11.22
C PHE A 73 10.75 -8.50 10.39
N LEU A 74 9.52 -8.25 9.94
CA LEU A 74 9.17 -7.04 9.20
C LEU A 74 8.90 -5.89 10.18
N SER A 75 9.67 -4.81 10.09
CA SER A 75 9.44 -3.57 10.86
C SER A 75 8.23 -2.80 10.35
N ALA A 76 8.08 -2.76 9.02
CA ALA A 76 6.97 -2.10 8.36
C ALA A 76 6.58 -2.82 7.07
N VAL A 77 5.33 -2.64 6.66
CA VAL A 77 4.79 -3.11 5.39
C VAL A 77 4.14 -1.96 4.65
N ILE A 78 4.43 -1.83 3.36
CA ILE A 78 3.91 -0.76 2.49
C ILE A 78 3.20 -1.40 1.30
N ASN A 79 1.90 -1.16 1.20
CA ASN A 79 1.08 -1.67 0.12
C ASN A 79 0.82 -0.57 -0.92
N LEU A 80 1.47 -0.70 -2.09
CA LEU A 80 1.31 0.18 -3.24
C LEU A 80 0.74 -0.56 -4.46
N ALA A 81 0.26 -1.79 -4.26
CA ALA A 81 -0.23 -2.62 -5.35
C ALA A 81 -1.55 -2.06 -5.93
N GLY A 82 -1.62 -2.02 -7.24
CA GLY A 82 -2.80 -1.64 -8.01
C GLY A 82 -2.42 -1.23 -9.44
N PRO A 83 -3.17 -1.68 -10.44
CA PRO A 83 -2.98 -1.21 -11.81
C PRO A 83 -3.32 0.27 -11.95
N SER A 84 -2.78 0.91 -12.98
CA SER A 84 -3.09 2.32 -13.29
C SER A 84 -4.59 2.50 -13.56
N ILE A 85 -5.19 3.51 -12.94
CA ILE A 85 -6.59 3.89 -13.21
C ILE A 85 -6.74 4.63 -14.55
N ALA A 86 -5.64 5.14 -15.09
CA ALA A 86 -5.62 5.90 -16.34
C ALA A 86 -5.50 5.00 -17.59
N ASP A 87 -5.38 3.68 -17.42
CA ASP A 87 -5.24 2.75 -18.53
C ASP A 87 -6.62 2.24 -18.97
N GLY A 88 -6.99 2.60 -20.18
CA GLY A 88 -8.21 2.14 -20.84
C GLY A 88 -9.50 2.86 -20.41
N ARG A 89 -10.61 2.45 -21.05
CA ARG A 89 -11.94 2.99 -20.76
C ARG A 89 -12.52 2.40 -19.48
N TRP A 90 -13.25 3.17 -18.72
CA TRP A 90 -13.90 2.75 -17.47
C TRP A 90 -15.24 2.03 -17.73
N THR A 91 -15.16 0.87 -18.35
CA THR A 91 -16.30 -0.06 -18.48
C THR A 91 -16.66 -0.64 -17.10
N ALA A 92 -17.84 -1.28 -16.99
CA ALA A 92 -18.22 -1.97 -15.76
C ALA A 92 -17.19 -3.04 -15.35
N SER A 93 -16.69 -3.83 -16.31
CA SER A 93 -15.64 -4.84 -16.10
C SER A 93 -14.35 -4.21 -15.60
N ARG A 94 -13.90 -3.11 -16.22
CA ARG A 94 -12.68 -2.42 -15.79
C ARG A 94 -12.80 -1.83 -14.39
N LYS A 95 -13.95 -1.27 -14.04
CA LYS A 95 -14.22 -0.78 -12.69
C LYS A 95 -14.16 -1.91 -11.65
N GLN A 96 -14.71 -3.07 -11.98
CA GLN A 96 -14.65 -4.25 -11.12
C GLN A 96 -13.21 -4.73 -10.93
N GLU A 97 -12.44 -4.85 -12.01
CA GLU A 97 -11.02 -5.20 -11.97
C GLU A 97 -10.20 -4.23 -11.10
N LEU A 98 -10.41 -2.92 -11.28
CA LEU A 98 -9.74 -1.89 -10.48
C LEU A 98 -10.04 -2.01 -8.98
N LEU A 99 -11.26 -2.40 -8.63
CA LEU A 99 -11.65 -2.63 -7.25
C LEU A 99 -11.02 -3.91 -6.69
N GLU A 100 -11.21 -5.05 -7.37
CA GLU A 100 -10.74 -6.35 -6.92
C GLU A 100 -9.22 -6.39 -6.78
N SER A 101 -8.49 -5.83 -7.77
CA SER A 101 -7.03 -5.77 -7.75
C SER A 101 -6.45 -5.01 -6.54
N ARG A 102 -7.22 -4.14 -5.90
CA ARG A 102 -6.83 -3.39 -4.71
C ARG A 102 -7.35 -4.03 -3.43
N VAL A 103 -8.63 -4.33 -3.40
CA VAL A 103 -9.28 -4.86 -2.20
C VAL A 103 -8.76 -6.25 -1.87
N ASP A 104 -8.62 -7.14 -2.86
CA ASP A 104 -8.21 -8.52 -2.63
C ASP A 104 -6.80 -8.61 -2.06
N ILE A 105 -5.82 -7.96 -2.69
CA ILE A 105 -4.44 -7.99 -2.20
C ILE A 105 -4.29 -7.28 -0.85
N THR A 106 -5.02 -6.19 -0.62
CA THR A 106 -4.97 -5.46 0.65
C THR A 106 -5.57 -6.30 1.77
N THR A 107 -6.71 -6.95 1.53
CA THR A 107 -7.35 -7.85 2.51
C THR A 107 -6.45 -9.04 2.81
N ALA A 108 -5.90 -9.69 1.78
CA ALA A 108 -5.01 -10.84 1.94
C ALA A 108 -3.77 -10.47 2.75
N LEU A 109 -3.13 -9.34 2.41
CA LEU A 109 -1.96 -8.84 3.12
C LEU A 109 -2.29 -8.48 4.57
N ALA A 110 -3.34 -7.71 4.81
CA ALA A 110 -3.78 -7.34 6.16
C ALA A 110 -4.11 -8.56 7.02
N THR A 111 -4.70 -9.60 6.43
CA THR A 111 -5.01 -10.87 7.11
C THR A 111 -3.74 -11.65 7.46
N ALA A 112 -2.80 -11.75 6.51
CA ALA A 112 -1.53 -12.44 6.75
C ALA A 112 -0.70 -11.73 7.84
N LEU A 113 -0.68 -10.40 7.84
CA LEU A 113 0.01 -9.61 8.86
C LEU A 113 -0.63 -9.78 10.24
N ALA A 114 -1.96 -9.80 10.31
CA ALA A 114 -2.71 -10.02 11.56
C ALA A 114 -2.46 -11.41 12.15
N ALA A 115 -2.22 -12.41 11.32
CA ALA A 115 -1.93 -13.78 11.72
C ALA A 115 -0.44 -14.06 11.97
N ALA A 116 0.45 -13.10 11.68
CA ALA A 116 1.88 -13.30 11.82
C ALA A 116 2.27 -13.47 13.30
N PRO A 117 3.18 -14.41 13.64
CA PRO A 117 3.65 -14.62 15.03
C PRO A 117 4.28 -13.37 15.65
N LYS A 118 4.87 -12.51 14.81
CA LYS A 118 5.43 -11.20 15.17
C LYS A 118 4.92 -10.19 14.14
N PRO A 119 3.77 -9.56 14.38
CA PRO A 119 3.23 -8.55 13.46
C PRO A 119 4.17 -7.34 13.32
N PRO A 120 4.20 -6.69 12.16
CA PRO A 120 4.95 -5.46 11.98
C PRO A 120 4.36 -4.33 12.84
N ALA A 121 5.19 -3.37 13.20
CA ALA A 121 4.73 -2.19 13.95
C ALA A 121 3.83 -1.28 13.08
N LEU A 122 4.05 -1.25 11.76
CA LEU A 122 3.42 -0.30 10.85
C LEU A 122 2.96 -0.96 9.56
N PHE A 123 1.72 -0.67 9.15
CA PHE A 123 1.16 -1.00 7.84
C PHE A 123 0.70 0.27 7.13
N LEU A 124 1.40 0.67 6.08
CA LEU A 124 1.00 1.78 5.20
C LEU A 124 0.31 1.21 3.97
N SER A 125 -0.91 1.65 3.70
CA SER A 125 -1.63 1.25 2.48
C SER A 125 -1.92 2.46 1.60
N ALA A 126 -1.64 2.32 0.31
CA ALA A 126 -2.06 3.31 -0.65
C ALA A 126 -3.58 3.48 -0.64
N SER A 127 -4.00 4.69 -0.88
CA SER A 127 -5.34 5.15 -1.18
C SER A 127 -5.25 6.29 -2.18
N ALA A 128 -6.28 7.07 -2.38
CA ALA A 128 -6.29 8.16 -3.33
C ALA A 128 -7.14 9.34 -2.83
N VAL A 129 -6.78 10.57 -3.24
CA VAL A 129 -7.59 11.78 -2.99
C VAL A 129 -9.00 11.67 -3.59
N GLY A 130 -9.22 10.76 -4.53
CA GLY A 130 -10.55 10.39 -5.02
C GLY A 130 -11.51 9.92 -3.93
N PHE A 131 -11.01 9.58 -2.73
CA PHE A 131 -11.81 9.33 -1.52
C PHE A 131 -12.78 10.47 -1.23
N TYR A 132 -12.35 11.70 -1.42
CA TYR A 132 -13.15 12.88 -1.10
C TYR A 132 -14.20 13.23 -2.16
N GLY A 133 -14.12 12.64 -3.36
CA GLY A 133 -14.96 13.05 -4.50
C GLY A 133 -14.58 14.45 -5.01
N GLU A 134 -15.56 15.18 -5.55
CA GLU A 134 -15.38 16.55 -6.01
C GLU A 134 -15.66 17.54 -4.88
N SER A 135 -14.78 18.54 -4.72
CA SER A 135 -14.95 19.63 -3.76
C SER A 135 -14.29 20.89 -4.28
N THR A 136 -14.93 22.03 -4.05
CA THR A 136 -14.37 23.36 -4.30
C THR A 136 -13.69 23.94 -3.06
N LEU A 137 -13.81 23.27 -1.92
CA LEU A 137 -13.24 23.69 -0.64
C LEU A 137 -12.00 22.86 -0.31
N PRO A 138 -11.01 23.43 0.37
CA PRO A 138 -9.93 22.65 0.98
C PRO A 138 -10.48 21.60 1.93
N LEU A 139 -9.94 20.38 1.86
CA LEU A 139 -10.34 19.24 2.67
C LEU A 139 -9.16 18.76 3.51
N SER A 140 -9.43 18.41 4.77
CA SER A 140 -8.47 17.72 5.64
C SER A 140 -8.63 16.21 5.53
N GLU A 141 -7.71 15.47 6.14
CA GLU A 141 -7.75 14.00 6.20
C GLU A 141 -8.98 13.48 6.98
N GLU A 142 -9.58 14.31 7.82
CA GLU A 142 -10.75 14.00 8.63
C GLU A 142 -12.07 14.20 7.87
N ALA A 143 -12.02 14.83 6.69
CA ALA A 143 -13.21 15.03 5.88
C ALA A 143 -13.85 13.69 5.48
N PRO A 144 -15.19 13.62 5.43
CA PRO A 144 -15.91 12.40 5.08
C PRO A 144 -15.65 11.99 3.61
N ALA A 145 -15.89 10.72 3.32
CA ALA A 145 -15.87 10.23 1.95
C ALA A 145 -16.92 10.96 1.10
N GLY A 146 -16.52 11.34 -0.11
CA GLY A 146 -17.41 11.92 -1.09
C GLY A 146 -18.24 10.89 -1.84
N GLY A 147 -18.86 11.33 -2.95
CA GLY A 147 -19.67 10.50 -3.82
C GLY A 147 -18.91 9.95 -5.04
N GLY A 148 -19.58 9.03 -5.74
CA GLY A 148 -19.10 8.49 -7.01
C GLY A 148 -18.21 7.26 -6.90
N TYR A 149 -17.79 6.76 -8.08
CA TYR A 149 -17.05 5.50 -8.16
C TYR A 149 -15.69 5.55 -7.47
N LEU A 150 -14.91 6.63 -7.64
CA LEU A 150 -13.57 6.75 -7.05
C LEU A 150 -13.62 6.82 -5.52
N ALA A 151 -14.59 7.53 -4.98
CA ALA A 151 -14.79 7.60 -3.53
C ALA A 151 -15.20 6.23 -2.96
N SER A 152 -16.11 5.53 -3.63
CA SER A 152 -16.51 4.16 -3.26
C SER A 152 -15.31 3.19 -3.34
N LEU A 153 -14.50 3.28 -4.41
CA LEU A 153 -13.30 2.46 -4.57
C LEU A 153 -12.32 2.70 -3.41
N ALA A 154 -11.98 3.97 -3.13
CA ALA A 154 -11.04 4.33 -2.07
C ALA A 154 -11.56 3.90 -0.69
N THR A 155 -12.83 4.12 -0.38
CA THR A 155 -13.46 3.70 0.87
C THR A 155 -13.34 2.18 1.09
N ARG A 156 -13.66 1.38 0.06
CA ARG A 156 -13.55 -0.08 0.14
C ARG A 156 -12.10 -0.53 0.24
N TRP A 157 -11.19 0.15 -0.44
CA TRP A 157 -9.77 -0.11 -0.36
C TRP A 157 -9.20 0.16 1.05
N GLU A 158 -9.54 1.30 1.65
CA GLU A 158 -9.15 1.62 3.03
C GLU A 158 -9.76 0.64 4.03
N ALA A 159 -11.03 0.25 3.85
CA ALA A 159 -11.70 -0.74 4.71
C ALA A 159 -11.02 -2.11 4.66
N ALA A 160 -10.39 -2.49 3.55
CA ALA A 160 -9.67 -3.76 3.38
C ALA A 160 -8.48 -3.94 4.33
N THR A 161 -7.96 -2.86 4.93
CA THR A 161 -6.92 -2.92 5.97
C THR A 161 -7.44 -3.36 7.34
N GLY A 162 -8.75 -3.54 7.47
CA GLY A 162 -9.44 -3.85 8.73
C GLY A 162 -8.83 -4.98 9.56
N PRO A 163 -8.44 -6.13 8.98
CA PRO A 163 -7.79 -7.20 9.74
C PRO A 163 -6.55 -6.75 10.50
N ALA A 164 -5.64 -6.01 9.85
CA ALA A 164 -4.41 -5.49 10.47
C ALA A 164 -4.72 -4.51 11.61
N ARG A 165 -5.68 -3.60 11.40
CA ARG A 165 -6.11 -2.64 12.43
C ARG A 165 -6.69 -3.34 13.67
N ARG A 166 -7.54 -4.37 13.48
CA ARG A 166 -8.10 -5.16 14.59
C ARG A 166 -7.05 -5.95 15.36
N ALA A 167 -5.95 -6.33 14.69
CA ALA A 167 -4.80 -6.97 15.33
C ALA A 167 -3.86 -5.98 16.05
N GLY A 168 -4.20 -4.69 16.10
CA GLY A 168 -3.41 -3.66 16.79
C GLY A 168 -2.22 -3.13 15.99
N ILE A 169 -2.09 -3.47 14.69
CA ILE A 169 -1.03 -2.94 13.84
C ILE A 169 -1.36 -1.47 13.51
N ALA A 170 -0.41 -0.57 13.79
CA ALA A 170 -0.56 0.83 13.40
C ALA A 170 -0.74 0.93 11.88
N THR A 171 -1.88 1.46 11.44
CA THR A 171 -2.26 1.47 10.03
C THR A 171 -2.58 2.88 9.58
N ALA A 172 -1.97 3.31 8.47
CA ALA A 172 -2.28 4.59 7.84
C ALA A 172 -2.56 4.43 6.34
N HIS A 173 -3.44 5.28 5.82
CA HIS A 173 -3.81 5.33 4.41
C HIS A 173 -3.15 6.53 3.73
N LEU A 174 -2.41 6.26 2.66
CA LEU A 174 -1.72 7.27 1.87
C LEU A 174 -2.63 7.68 0.71
N ARG A 175 -3.40 8.74 0.87
CA ARG A 175 -4.33 9.26 -0.15
C ARG A 175 -3.54 10.06 -1.19
N PHE A 176 -2.99 9.36 -2.18
CA PHE A 176 -2.21 9.96 -3.25
C PHE A 176 -3.07 10.82 -4.15
N GLY A 177 -2.55 12.02 -4.48
CA GLY A 177 -2.97 12.82 -5.64
C GLY A 177 -2.36 12.29 -6.93
N VAL A 178 -2.41 13.11 -7.98
CA VAL A 178 -1.73 12.80 -9.24
C VAL A 178 -0.23 12.93 -9.05
N VAL A 179 0.49 11.82 -9.21
CA VAL A 179 1.96 11.81 -9.12
C VAL A 179 2.54 12.14 -10.49
N LEU A 180 3.27 13.24 -10.56
CA LEU A 180 3.96 13.70 -11.76
C LEU A 180 5.40 13.19 -11.77
N SER A 181 5.80 12.51 -12.85
CA SER A 181 7.16 12.01 -13.02
C SER A 181 7.47 11.86 -14.50
N THR A 182 8.70 12.20 -14.90
CA THR A 182 9.22 11.93 -16.25
C THR A 182 9.44 10.42 -16.51
N LYS A 183 9.49 9.61 -15.46
CA LYS A 183 9.67 8.14 -15.56
C LYS A 183 8.37 7.38 -15.79
N GLY A 184 7.22 8.08 -15.83
CA GLY A 184 5.91 7.45 -16.05
C GLY A 184 4.75 8.25 -15.45
N GLY A 185 3.57 7.64 -15.39
CA GLY A 185 2.34 8.31 -14.95
C GLY A 185 1.77 9.23 -16.02
N VAL A 186 1.01 10.26 -15.61
CA VAL A 186 0.34 11.18 -16.55
C VAL A 186 1.35 12.01 -17.34
N LEU A 187 2.39 12.51 -16.70
CA LEU A 187 3.39 13.36 -17.36
C LEU A 187 4.16 12.58 -18.45
N GLY A 188 4.54 11.33 -18.18
CA GLY A 188 5.22 10.49 -19.18
C GLY A 188 4.35 10.12 -20.39
N LYS A 189 3.02 10.32 -20.32
CA LYS A 189 2.10 10.14 -21.45
C LYS A 189 1.87 11.43 -22.25
N LEU A 190 2.20 12.59 -21.68
CA LEU A 190 2.03 13.90 -22.31
C LEU A 190 3.29 14.39 -23.03
N MET A 191 4.44 13.79 -22.73
CA MET A 191 5.74 14.04 -23.39
C MET A 191 5.97 13.08 -24.56
#